data_8336e1370d39561faf4c5ba6c831d042
#
_entry.id   8336e1370d39561faf4c5ba6c831d042
#
_cell.length_a   1.000
_cell.length_b   1.000
_cell.length_c   1.000
_cell.angle_alpha   90.00
_cell.angle_beta   90.00
_cell.angle_gamma   90.00
#
_symmetry.space_group_name_H-M   'P 1'
#
loop_
_entity.id
_entity.type
_entity.pdbx_description
1 polymer ?
#
loop_
_entity_poly.entity_id
_entity_poly.type
_entity_poly.pdbx_seq_one_letter_code
_entity_poly.pdbx_strand_id
1 'polypeptide(L)'
;YSKNGQLNPVKDQVAIVNYIDSDENNKLIITSGDLTGKAGAKIDYSTADTIQDLENKGYVLVNDGFPANAVYDHDDATTQIYTVVLKHGIVPVTPDKPGNPGQPINPNDPNGPKWPQGTDENSVKRTGTQTIHYTGAGENTPKDDVQEFTFTKNMSVDKVTGQIVDHGSWNVSSYTFGKVDTPVVDGYHADQLTAGGTMITPDDLNKTVTVNYVPNDKVTTIEGKQIIHFVDGNNTPLRDPDTQS
;
A
#
# COMPACT_ATOMS: atom_id res chain seq x y z
N TYR A 1 16.99 -49.92 45.70
CA TYR A 1 17.98 -50.94 46.03
C TYR A 1 17.69 -52.17 45.18
N SER A 2 18.72 -52.73 44.51
CA SER A 2 18.58 -54.00 43.82
C SER A 2 18.64 -55.14 44.84
N LYS A 3 18.09 -56.30 44.47
CA LYS A 3 18.13 -57.50 45.32
C LYS A 3 19.55 -57.97 45.71
N ASN A 4 20.60 -57.41 45.06
CA ASN A 4 21.99 -57.75 45.30
C ASN A 4 22.78 -56.65 46.03
N GLY A 5 22.11 -55.72 46.71
CA GLY A 5 22.77 -54.62 47.43
C GLY A 5 23.44 -53.56 46.59
N GLN A 6 23.32 -53.62 45.27
CA GLN A 6 23.76 -52.53 44.41
C GLN A 6 22.70 -51.44 44.31
N LEU A 7 23.13 -50.17 44.36
CA LEU A 7 22.24 -49.02 44.11
C LEU A 7 21.83 -49.03 42.63
N ASN A 8 20.54 -48.93 42.35
CA ASN A 8 20.10 -48.66 40.99
C ASN A 8 20.66 -47.31 40.57
N PRO A 9 21.21 -47.17 39.34
CA PRO A 9 21.65 -45.89 38.89
C PRO A 9 20.48 -44.90 38.86
N VAL A 10 20.71 -43.67 39.32
CA VAL A 10 19.74 -42.60 39.25
C VAL A 10 19.53 -42.26 37.79
N LYS A 11 18.30 -42.41 37.34
CA LYS A 11 17.91 -42.08 35.96
C LYS A 11 17.94 -40.58 35.74
N ASP A 12 18.51 -40.17 34.63
CA ASP A 12 18.42 -38.77 34.22
C ASP A 12 16.98 -38.39 33.87
N GLN A 13 16.61 -37.21 34.25
CA GLN A 13 15.32 -36.60 33.91
C GLN A 13 15.41 -35.99 32.53
N VAL A 14 14.27 -35.86 31.84
CA VAL A 14 14.16 -35.30 30.50
C VAL A 14 13.22 -34.12 30.50
N ALA A 15 13.65 -33.02 29.93
CA ALA A 15 12.82 -31.87 29.64
C ALA A 15 12.89 -31.52 28.15
N ILE A 16 11.84 -30.95 27.65
CA ILE A 16 11.75 -30.47 26.26
C ILE A 16 11.12 -29.05 26.27
N VAL A 17 11.65 -28.16 25.45
CA VAL A 17 11.06 -26.86 25.15
C VAL A 17 10.54 -26.87 23.73
N ASN A 18 9.24 -26.71 23.56
CA ASN A 18 8.56 -26.65 22.29
C ASN A 18 8.15 -25.23 21.96
N TYR A 19 8.44 -24.80 20.74
CA TYR A 19 8.06 -23.49 20.19
C TYR A 19 6.90 -23.72 19.22
N ILE A 20 5.75 -23.12 19.52
CA ILE A 20 4.51 -23.34 18.77
C ILE A 20 3.97 -22.08 18.16
N ASP A 21 3.25 -22.23 17.04
CA ASP A 21 2.63 -21.16 16.28
C ASP A 21 1.12 -21.10 16.58
N SER A 22 0.69 -20.10 17.33
CA SER A 22 -0.72 -19.93 17.70
C SER A 22 -1.62 -19.55 16.52
N ASP A 23 -1.06 -19.03 15.44
CA ASP A 23 -1.81 -18.74 14.22
C ASP A 23 -2.00 -19.95 13.31
N GLU A 24 -1.32 -21.06 13.61
CA GLU A 24 -1.37 -22.33 12.87
C GLU A 24 -1.85 -23.49 13.74
N ASN A 25 -2.87 -23.26 14.57
CA ASN A 25 -3.42 -24.27 15.49
C ASN A 25 -2.38 -24.87 16.44
N ASN A 26 -1.48 -24.06 16.97
CA ASN A 26 -0.41 -24.47 17.87
C ASN A 26 0.55 -25.51 17.26
N LYS A 27 0.75 -25.44 15.96
CA LYS A 27 1.71 -26.28 15.25
C LYS A 27 3.11 -26.06 15.80
N LEU A 28 3.87 -27.16 15.96
CA LEU A 28 5.26 -27.10 16.36
C LEU A 28 6.09 -26.41 15.27
N ILE A 29 6.81 -25.36 15.65
CA ILE A 29 7.78 -24.68 14.77
C ILE A 29 9.12 -25.37 14.88
N ILE A 30 9.63 -25.46 16.11
CA ILE A 30 10.91 -26.09 16.44
C ILE A 30 10.85 -26.58 17.88
N THR A 31 11.72 -27.53 18.20
CA THR A 31 11.89 -28.08 19.57
C THR A 31 13.35 -27.99 20.01
N SER A 32 13.57 -27.87 21.31
CA SER A 32 14.92 -27.99 21.88
C SER A 32 15.51 -29.37 21.67
N GLY A 33 14.67 -30.38 21.44
CA GLY A 33 15.02 -31.76 21.65
C GLY A 33 15.13 -32.10 23.14
N ASP A 34 15.63 -33.29 23.45
CA ASP A 34 15.78 -33.78 24.83
C ASP A 34 16.87 -33.02 25.59
N LEU A 35 16.48 -32.37 26.68
CA LEU A 35 17.39 -31.81 27.67
C LEU A 35 17.45 -32.79 28.86
N THR A 36 18.64 -33.21 29.23
CA THR A 36 18.77 -34.25 30.24
C THR A 36 19.64 -33.79 31.42
N GLY A 37 19.30 -34.23 32.60
CA GLY A 37 20.03 -33.92 33.82
C GLY A 37 19.46 -34.58 35.03
N LYS A 38 20.12 -34.40 36.18
CA LYS A 38 19.70 -35.00 37.46
C LYS A 38 18.50 -34.24 38.01
N ALA A 39 17.61 -34.98 38.67
CA ALA A 39 16.49 -34.41 39.42
C ALA A 39 16.95 -33.31 40.37
N GLY A 40 16.26 -32.16 40.34
CA GLY A 40 16.60 -30.99 41.15
C GLY A 40 17.73 -30.11 40.59
N ALA A 41 18.48 -30.55 39.58
CA ALA A 41 19.48 -29.72 38.93
C ALA A 41 18.83 -28.65 38.03
N LYS A 42 19.48 -27.51 37.89
CA LYS A 42 19.05 -26.47 36.96
C LYS A 42 19.11 -26.98 35.51
N ILE A 43 18.07 -26.72 34.75
CA ILE A 43 18.09 -26.97 33.31
C ILE A 43 18.97 -25.92 32.65
N ASP A 44 20.11 -26.38 32.12
CA ASP A 44 21.06 -25.52 31.41
C ASP A 44 20.58 -25.28 29.97
N TYR A 45 19.64 -24.36 29.81
CA TYR A 45 19.03 -24.00 28.56
C TYR A 45 18.52 -22.57 28.61
N SER A 46 18.57 -21.87 27.51
CA SER A 46 17.99 -20.55 27.32
C SER A 46 17.16 -20.52 26.04
N THR A 47 16.01 -19.89 26.10
CA THR A 47 15.13 -19.69 24.94
C THR A 47 15.55 -18.48 24.11
N ALA A 48 16.47 -17.64 24.59
CA ALA A 48 16.76 -16.33 24.01
C ALA A 48 17.20 -16.39 22.54
N ASP A 49 18.14 -17.25 22.18
CA ASP A 49 18.67 -17.34 20.82
C ASP A 49 17.62 -17.88 19.84
N THR A 50 16.87 -18.88 20.24
CA THR A 50 15.80 -19.44 19.39
C THR A 50 14.68 -18.46 19.19
N ILE A 51 14.26 -17.74 20.23
CA ILE A 51 13.25 -16.68 20.11
C ILE A 51 13.73 -15.61 19.15
N GLN A 52 14.99 -15.16 19.27
CA GLN A 52 15.56 -14.15 18.38
C GLN A 52 15.59 -14.64 16.93
N ASP A 53 15.98 -15.89 16.68
CA ASP A 53 15.96 -16.47 15.33
C ASP A 53 14.55 -16.51 14.74
N LEU A 54 13.55 -16.85 15.56
CA LEU A 54 12.15 -16.88 15.14
C LEU A 54 11.60 -15.46 14.91
N GLU A 55 11.98 -14.50 15.73
CA GLU A 55 11.64 -13.08 15.50
C GLU A 55 12.23 -12.56 14.20
N ASN A 56 13.45 -12.94 13.85
CA ASN A 56 14.06 -12.61 12.56
C ASN A 56 13.29 -13.22 11.38
N LYS A 57 12.62 -14.34 11.58
CA LYS A 57 11.75 -14.98 10.58
C LYS A 57 10.33 -14.44 10.55
N GLY A 58 10.02 -13.43 11.34
CA GLY A 58 8.74 -12.74 11.33
C GLY A 58 7.79 -13.10 12.44
N TYR A 59 8.15 -14.02 13.32
CA TYR A 59 7.34 -14.37 14.49
C TYR A 59 7.40 -13.27 15.55
N VAL A 60 6.35 -13.24 16.38
CA VAL A 60 6.25 -12.40 17.58
C VAL A 60 6.00 -13.30 18.78
N LEU A 61 6.78 -13.09 19.85
CA LEU A 61 6.61 -13.82 21.08
C LEU A 61 5.28 -13.44 21.75
N VAL A 62 4.47 -14.45 22.06
CA VAL A 62 3.24 -14.30 22.85
C VAL A 62 3.52 -14.61 24.31
N ASN A 63 4.14 -15.75 24.58
CA ASN A 63 4.49 -16.17 25.92
C ASN A 63 5.70 -17.11 25.90
N ASP A 64 6.70 -16.82 26.72
CA ASP A 64 7.80 -17.72 26.99
C ASP A 64 7.47 -18.52 28.27
N GLY A 65 7.07 -19.77 28.07
CA GLY A 65 6.69 -20.66 29.17
C GLY A 65 7.88 -21.35 29.86
N PHE A 66 9.14 -21.02 29.48
CA PHE A 66 10.33 -21.58 30.09
C PHE A 66 10.85 -20.65 31.20
N PRO A 67 10.73 -21.02 32.49
CA PRO A 67 11.19 -20.18 33.58
C PRO A 67 12.72 -20.05 33.61
N ALA A 68 13.23 -18.88 33.98
CA ALA A 68 14.69 -18.62 34.05
C ALA A 68 15.44 -19.55 34.99
N ASN A 69 14.78 -20.08 36.03
CA ASN A 69 15.37 -20.97 37.03
C ASN A 69 14.73 -22.35 37.02
N ALA A 70 14.32 -22.84 35.85
CA ALA A 70 13.74 -24.15 35.68
C ALA A 70 14.70 -25.24 36.16
N VAL A 71 14.18 -26.20 36.87
CA VAL A 71 14.89 -27.37 37.39
C VAL A 71 14.25 -28.65 36.87
N TYR A 72 15.06 -29.72 36.72
CA TYR A 72 14.51 -31.03 36.43
C TYR A 72 13.66 -31.53 37.61
N ASP A 73 12.52 -32.11 37.30
CA ASP A 73 11.61 -32.69 38.29
C ASP A 73 12.11 -34.05 38.79
N HIS A 74 11.26 -34.77 39.54
CA HIS A 74 11.58 -36.09 40.10
C HIS A 74 10.67 -37.17 39.48
N ASP A 75 10.05 -36.89 38.34
CA ASP A 75 9.12 -37.80 37.68
C ASP A 75 9.84 -38.55 36.55
N ASP A 76 10.22 -39.80 36.85
CA ASP A 76 10.88 -40.67 35.87
C ASP A 76 9.95 -41.17 34.77
N ALA A 77 8.61 -41.02 34.96
CA ALA A 77 7.62 -41.61 34.07
C ALA A 77 7.25 -40.67 32.89
N THR A 78 7.35 -39.33 33.09
CA THR A 78 6.90 -38.37 32.10
C THR A 78 7.99 -37.38 31.76
N THR A 79 8.01 -36.92 30.47
CA THR A 79 8.87 -35.84 30.02
C THR A 79 8.29 -34.50 30.48
N GLN A 80 9.13 -33.66 31.03
CA GLN A 80 8.80 -32.31 31.46
C GLN A 80 8.78 -31.40 30.24
N ILE A 81 7.61 -30.88 29.88
CA ILE A 81 7.42 -30.11 28.66
C ILE A 81 7.14 -28.64 29.00
N TYR A 82 7.93 -27.76 28.41
CA TYR A 82 7.71 -26.32 28.43
C TYR A 82 7.30 -25.84 27.04
N THR A 83 6.45 -24.85 26.99
CA THR A 83 5.92 -24.30 25.72
C THR A 83 6.19 -22.84 25.61
N VAL A 84 6.80 -22.46 24.48
CA VAL A 84 6.96 -21.07 24.04
C VAL A 84 5.96 -20.82 22.93
N VAL A 85 5.10 -19.83 23.11
CA VAL A 85 4.03 -19.52 22.18
C VAL A 85 4.43 -18.29 21.37
N LEU A 86 4.39 -18.41 20.04
CA LEU A 86 4.60 -17.32 19.10
C LEU A 86 3.39 -17.20 18.18
N LYS A 87 3.28 -16.03 17.55
CA LYS A 87 2.30 -15.75 16.51
C LYS A 87 3.02 -15.10 15.32
N HIS A 88 2.32 -14.94 14.20
CA HIS A 88 2.86 -14.22 13.06
C HIS A 88 2.89 -12.71 13.33
N GLY A 89 4.00 -12.07 13.02
CA GLY A 89 4.07 -10.62 12.92
C GLY A 89 3.38 -10.14 11.66
N ILE A 90 2.77 -8.96 11.75
CA ILE A 90 2.11 -8.30 10.62
C ILE A 90 2.85 -6.99 10.35
N VAL A 91 3.15 -6.72 9.09
CA VAL A 91 3.77 -5.48 8.66
C VAL A 91 2.80 -4.69 7.79
N PRO A 92 2.58 -3.40 8.08
CA PRO A 92 1.77 -2.55 7.22
C PRO A 92 2.53 -2.20 5.93
N VAL A 93 1.78 -2.08 4.83
CA VAL A 93 2.23 -1.49 3.56
C VAL A 93 1.43 -0.21 3.37
N THR A 94 2.12 0.91 3.36
CA THR A 94 1.51 2.24 3.31
C THR A 94 2.12 3.07 2.18
N PRO A 95 1.47 4.17 1.76
CA PRO A 95 2.06 5.07 0.77
C PRO A 95 3.46 5.57 1.14
N ASP A 96 3.73 5.77 2.43
CA ASP A 96 5.04 6.24 2.92
C ASP A 96 6.05 5.10 3.10
N LYS A 97 5.56 3.88 3.29
CA LYS A 97 6.39 2.67 3.45
C LYS A 97 5.82 1.55 2.60
N PRO A 98 5.96 1.61 1.27
CA PRO A 98 5.57 0.50 0.40
C PRO A 98 6.46 -0.70 0.61
N GLY A 99 6.02 -1.86 0.13
CA GLY A 99 6.85 -3.04 0.03
C GLY A 99 7.82 -2.95 -1.15
N ASN A 100 8.77 -3.88 -1.17
CA ASN A 100 9.72 -4.01 -2.26
C ASN A 100 9.68 -5.46 -2.79
N PRO A 101 8.74 -5.79 -3.70
CA PRO A 101 8.51 -7.15 -4.16
C PRO A 101 9.80 -7.90 -4.53
N GLY A 102 9.91 -9.12 -4.03
CA GLY A 102 11.07 -9.98 -4.27
C GLY A 102 12.26 -9.76 -3.32
N GLN A 103 12.26 -8.70 -2.54
CA GLN A 103 13.29 -8.46 -1.52
C GLN A 103 12.84 -8.98 -0.16
N PRO A 104 13.79 -9.32 0.74
CA PRO A 104 13.45 -9.77 2.08
C PRO A 104 12.61 -8.74 2.85
N ILE A 105 11.57 -9.18 3.53
CA ILE A 105 10.79 -8.32 4.45
C ILE A 105 11.70 -7.84 5.59
N ASN A 106 12.51 -8.75 6.14
CA ASN A 106 13.54 -8.43 7.12
C ASN A 106 14.91 -8.43 6.43
N PRO A 107 15.59 -7.27 6.33
CA PRO A 107 16.92 -7.21 5.74
C PRO A 107 17.98 -8.06 6.48
N ASN A 108 17.76 -8.34 7.77
CA ASN A 108 18.65 -9.18 8.59
C ASN A 108 18.47 -10.69 8.34
N ASP A 109 17.47 -11.07 7.55
CA ASP A 109 17.23 -12.44 7.11
C ASP A 109 17.11 -12.48 5.58
N PRO A 110 18.24 -12.44 4.85
CA PRO A 110 18.23 -12.33 3.38
C PRO A 110 17.55 -13.51 2.67
N ASN A 111 17.51 -14.67 3.31
CA ASN A 111 16.86 -15.88 2.81
C ASN A 111 15.44 -16.07 3.37
N GLY A 112 14.96 -15.13 4.14
CA GLY A 112 13.63 -15.17 4.75
C GLY A 112 12.51 -14.81 3.79
N PRO A 113 11.30 -14.62 4.33
CA PRO A 113 10.13 -14.24 3.56
C PRO A 113 10.36 -12.97 2.74
N LYS A 114 9.85 -12.98 1.51
CA LYS A 114 9.98 -11.87 0.57
C LYS A 114 8.68 -11.06 0.53
N TRP A 115 8.81 -9.77 0.24
CA TRP A 115 7.67 -8.95 -0.09
C TRP A 115 6.93 -9.54 -1.29
N PRO A 116 5.61 -9.74 -1.21
CA PRO A 116 4.84 -10.28 -2.33
C PRO A 116 4.61 -9.25 -3.42
N GLN A 117 4.27 -9.71 -4.61
CA GLN A 117 3.77 -8.85 -5.67
C GLN A 117 2.51 -8.11 -5.21
N GLY A 118 2.30 -6.90 -5.70
CA GLY A 118 1.14 -6.09 -5.34
C GLY A 118 1.31 -5.30 -4.03
N THR A 119 2.55 -5.09 -3.57
CA THR A 119 2.87 -4.29 -2.37
C THR A 119 3.78 -3.10 -2.64
N ASP A 120 4.15 -2.84 -3.90
CA ASP A 120 4.95 -1.70 -4.30
C ASP A 120 4.18 -0.37 -4.13
N GLU A 121 4.86 0.75 -4.38
CA GLU A 121 4.25 2.08 -4.23
C GLU A 121 2.98 2.23 -5.05
N ASN A 122 2.99 1.78 -6.32
CA ASN A 122 1.83 1.88 -7.21
C ASN A 122 0.62 1.07 -6.72
N SER A 123 0.83 0.10 -5.84
CA SER A 123 -0.25 -0.69 -5.23
C SER A 123 -0.95 0.04 -4.09
N VAL A 124 -0.35 1.10 -3.53
CA VAL A 124 -0.88 1.83 -2.36
C VAL A 124 -1.02 3.33 -2.59
N LYS A 125 -0.47 3.85 -3.69
CA LYS A 125 -0.53 5.28 -4.02
C LYS A 125 -0.60 5.46 -5.54
N ARG A 126 -1.63 6.18 -6.01
CA ARG A 126 -1.79 6.53 -7.43
C ARG A 126 -2.28 7.95 -7.55
N THR A 127 -1.60 8.76 -8.33
CA THR A 127 -1.98 10.14 -8.59
C THR A 127 -2.58 10.24 -9.97
N GLY A 128 -3.80 10.79 -10.05
CA GLY A 128 -4.49 11.05 -11.29
C GLY A 128 -4.63 12.54 -11.56
N THR A 129 -4.88 12.89 -12.82
CA THR A 129 -4.93 14.26 -13.29
C THR A 129 -6.15 14.54 -14.15
N GLN A 130 -6.63 15.77 -14.08
CA GLN A 130 -7.45 16.38 -15.10
C GLN A 130 -6.63 17.49 -15.76
N THR A 131 -6.40 17.37 -17.06
CA THR A 131 -5.72 18.41 -17.85
C THR A 131 -6.73 19.07 -18.78
N ILE A 132 -6.85 20.40 -18.70
CA ILE A 132 -7.57 21.20 -19.69
C ILE A 132 -6.52 21.81 -20.61
N HIS A 133 -6.54 21.37 -21.86
CA HIS A 133 -5.63 21.80 -22.89
C HIS A 133 -6.32 22.86 -23.78
N TYR A 134 -5.71 24.03 -23.92
CA TYR A 134 -6.22 25.13 -24.72
C TYR A 134 -5.48 25.22 -26.04
N THR A 135 -6.22 25.54 -27.10
CA THR A 135 -5.67 25.71 -28.46
C THR A 135 -6.33 26.86 -29.19
N GLY A 136 -5.68 27.40 -30.20
CA GLY A 136 -6.33 28.22 -31.22
C GLY A 136 -6.23 29.73 -31.04
N ALA A 137 -5.59 30.25 -29.99
CA ALA A 137 -5.42 31.69 -29.77
C ALA A 137 -3.98 32.18 -30.02
N GLY A 138 -3.18 31.44 -30.80
CA GLY A 138 -1.81 31.79 -31.11
C GLY A 138 -0.96 31.94 -29.86
N GLU A 139 -0.20 33.04 -29.79
CA GLU A 139 0.66 33.35 -28.64
C GLU A 139 -0.13 33.62 -27.35
N ASN A 140 -1.41 33.95 -27.47
CA ASN A 140 -2.30 34.23 -26.33
C ASN A 140 -3.04 32.99 -25.84
N THR A 141 -2.78 31.83 -26.40
CA THR A 141 -3.37 30.58 -25.95
C THR A 141 -2.99 30.33 -24.49
N PRO A 142 -3.97 30.15 -23.59
CA PRO A 142 -3.69 29.86 -22.20
C PRO A 142 -2.87 28.57 -22.02
N LYS A 143 -2.08 28.53 -20.94
CA LYS A 143 -1.40 27.30 -20.52
C LYS A 143 -2.41 26.29 -20.07
N ASP A 144 -2.03 25.01 -20.16
CA ASP A 144 -2.82 23.92 -19.63
C ASP A 144 -3.18 24.15 -18.16
N ASP A 145 -4.43 23.86 -17.81
CA ASP A 145 -4.86 23.78 -16.42
C ASP A 145 -4.77 22.32 -15.99
N VAL A 146 -3.96 22.04 -14.97
CA VAL A 146 -3.70 20.69 -14.47
C VAL A 146 -4.11 20.63 -13.01
N GLN A 147 -5.02 19.72 -12.69
CA GLN A 147 -5.43 19.40 -11.33
C GLN A 147 -5.06 17.96 -11.02
N GLU A 148 -4.69 17.68 -9.78
CA GLU A 148 -4.28 16.35 -9.33
C GLU A 148 -5.09 15.88 -8.15
N PHE A 149 -5.27 14.58 -8.06
CA PHE A 149 -5.81 13.89 -6.89
C PHE A 149 -5.06 12.58 -6.66
N THR A 150 -4.77 12.27 -5.39
CA THR A 150 -4.04 11.07 -5.02
C THR A 150 -4.94 10.07 -4.30
N PHE A 151 -5.04 8.87 -4.88
CA PHE A 151 -5.64 7.70 -4.23
C PHE A 151 -4.59 7.03 -3.36
N THR A 152 -4.99 6.66 -2.14
CA THR A 152 -4.13 5.96 -1.19
C THR A 152 -4.86 4.78 -0.57
N LYS A 153 -4.11 3.76 -0.19
CA LYS A 153 -4.62 2.68 0.67
C LYS A 153 -3.50 2.10 1.51
N ASN A 154 -3.89 1.39 2.56
CA ASN A 154 -3.01 0.62 3.42
C ASN A 154 -3.32 -0.87 3.26
N MET A 155 -2.27 -1.67 3.28
CA MET A 155 -2.34 -3.13 3.21
C MET A 155 -1.60 -3.71 4.40
N SER A 156 -1.75 -5.00 4.62
CA SER A 156 -1.00 -5.74 5.63
C SER A 156 -0.43 -7.02 5.05
N VAL A 157 0.80 -7.34 5.45
CA VAL A 157 1.51 -8.54 5.02
C VAL A 157 1.91 -9.36 6.24
N ASP A 158 1.71 -10.67 6.16
CA ASP A 158 2.20 -11.63 7.15
C ASP A 158 3.72 -11.75 7.01
N LYS A 159 4.45 -11.46 8.07
CA LYS A 159 5.91 -11.45 8.06
C LYS A 159 6.53 -12.85 8.02
N VAL A 160 5.76 -13.88 8.36
CA VAL A 160 6.23 -15.28 8.36
C VAL A 160 6.02 -15.93 7.00
N THR A 161 4.84 -15.73 6.40
CA THR A 161 4.47 -16.36 5.13
C THR A 161 4.82 -15.51 3.91
N GLY A 162 4.97 -14.20 4.09
CA GLY A 162 5.14 -13.25 2.99
C GLY A 162 3.86 -13.04 2.17
N GLN A 163 2.70 -13.38 2.71
CA GLN A 163 1.42 -13.23 2.03
C GLN A 163 0.68 -11.98 2.47
N ILE A 164 -0.07 -11.37 1.56
CA ILE A 164 -0.97 -10.27 1.88
C ILE A 164 -2.14 -10.84 2.68
N VAL A 165 -2.38 -10.30 3.88
CA VAL A 165 -3.49 -10.71 4.75
C VAL A 165 -4.64 -9.71 4.74
N ASP A 166 -4.37 -8.46 4.35
CA ASP A 166 -5.37 -7.42 4.14
C ASP A 166 -4.96 -6.61 2.92
N HIS A 167 -5.79 -6.64 1.88
CA HIS A 167 -5.57 -5.88 0.64
C HIS A 167 -5.96 -4.41 0.78
N GLY A 168 -6.65 -4.04 1.86
CA GLY A 168 -7.12 -2.67 2.08
C GLY A 168 -8.13 -2.20 1.05
N SER A 169 -8.48 -0.93 1.18
CA SER A 169 -9.38 -0.25 0.24
C SER A 169 -8.83 1.14 -0.06
N TRP A 170 -9.04 1.61 -1.29
CA TRP A 170 -8.69 2.98 -1.64
C TRP A 170 -9.46 3.97 -0.76
N ASN A 171 -8.86 5.13 -0.46
CA ASN A 171 -9.48 6.19 0.32
C ASN A 171 -10.84 6.63 -0.24
N VAL A 172 -10.98 6.61 -1.57
CA VAL A 172 -12.25 6.75 -2.30
C VAL A 172 -12.21 5.86 -3.53
N SER A 173 -13.38 5.46 -4.03
CA SER A 173 -13.47 4.64 -5.25
C SER A 173 -13.31 5.46 -6.53
N SER A 174 -13.65 6.75 -6.47
CA SER A 174 -13.56 7.70 -7.57
C SER A 174 -13.37 9.11 -7.04
N TYR A 175 -12.89 10.00 -7.89
CA TYR A 175 -12.79 11.42 -7.61
C TYR A 175 -13.26 12.22 -8.83
N THR A 176 -14.11 13.20 -8.59
CA THR A 176 -14.61 14.12 -9.63
C THR A 176 -13.95 15.48 -9.44
N PHE A 177 -13.20 15.91 -10.44
CA PHE A 177 -12.59 17.24 -10.46
C PHE A 177 -13.64 18.32 -10.64
N GLY A 178 -13.33 19.52 -10.16
CA GLY A 178 -14.13 20.70 -10.44
C GLY A 178 -14.11 21.10 -11.91
N LYS A 179 -15.17 21.79 -12.35
CA LYS A 179 -15.16 22.50 -13.62
C LYS A 179 -14.34 23.78 -13.49
N VAL A 180 -13.69 24.18 -14.58
CA VAL A 180 -12.85 25.37 -14.68
C VAL A 180 -13.48 26.32 -15.68
N ASP A 181 -13.64 27.58 -15.28
CA ASP A 181 -14.06 28.62 -16.21
C ASP A 181 -13.00 28.84 -17.29
N THR A 182 -13.44 28.90 -18.55
CA THR A 182 -12.54 29.11 -19.66
C THR A 182 -11.98 30.54 -19.62
N PRO A 183 -10.66 30.70 -19.65
CA PRO A 183 -10.05 32.04 -19.69
C PRO A 183 -10.53 32.86 -20.87
N VAL A 184 -10.79 34.14 -20.64
CA VAL A 184 -11.13 35.09 -21.70
C VAL A 184 -9.86 35.51 -22.41
N VAL A 185 -9.85 35.40 -23.74
CA VAL A 185 -8.74 35.88 -24.61
C VAL A 185 -9.30 36.90 -25.59
N ASP A 186 -8.76 38.11 -25.54
CA ASP A 186 -9.21 39.22 -26.40
C ASP A 186 -9.10 38.84 -27.88
N GLY A 187 -10.19 39.09 -28.61
CA GLY A 187 -10.26 38.79 -30.04
C GLY A 187 -10.60 37.38 -30.40
N TYR A 188 -10.83 36.52 -29.38
CA TYR A 188 -11.19 35.12 -29.56
C TYR A 188 -12.39 34.76 -28.73
N HIS A 189 -13.05 33.70 -29.11
CA HIS A 189 -14.04 33.00 -28.27
C HIS A 189 -13.77 31.51 -28.26
N ALA A 190 -14.08 30.87 -27.14
CA ALA A 190 -13.88 29.43 -26.94
C ALA A 190 -15.14 28.64 -27.32
N ASP A 191 -14.95 27.38 -27.67
CA ASP A 191 -16.05 26.46 -27.94
C ASP A 191 -16.77 26.00 -26.65
N GLN A 192 -16.17 26.21 -25.47
CA GLN A 192 -16.73 25.87 -24.18
C GLN A 192 -16.52 27.01 -23.20
N LEU A 193 -17.57 27.37 -22.43
CA LEU A 193 -17.49 28.39 -21.38
C LEU A 193 -16.89 27.85 -20.10
N THR A 194 -17.05 26.55 -19.86
CA THR A 194 -16.44 25.82 -18.76
C THR A 194 -15.95 24.48 -19.28
N ALA A 195 -14.92 23.94 -18.67
CA ALA A 195 -14.40 22.62 -19.01
C ALA A 195 -13.99 21.86 -17.75
N GLY A 196 -13.86 20.56 -17.86
CA GLY A 196 -13.50 19.72 -16.75
C GLY A 196 -14.68 19.02 -16.10
N GLY A 197 -14.65 18.86 -14.77
CA GLY A 197 -15.64 18.05 -14.08
C GLY A 197 -15.50 16.57 -14.39
N THR A 198 -14.34 16.12 -14.81
CA THR A 198 -14.06 14.72 -15.17
C THR A 198 -13.89 13.87 -13.92
N MET A 199 -14.22 12.59 -14.04
CA MET A 199 -14.08 11.62 -12.97
C MET A 199 -12.92 10.68 -13.27
N ILE A 200 -12.09 10.44 -12.26
CA ILE A 200 -11.01 9.47 -12.29
C ILE A 200 -11.25 8.36 -11.26
N THR A 201 -10.63 7.23 -11.51
CA THR A 201 -10.57 6.08 -10.59
C THR A 201 -9.12 5.62 -10.45
N PRO A 202 -8.79 4.77 -9.46
CA PRO A 202 -7.43 4.21 -9.36
C PRO A 202 -6.94 3.48 -10.62
N ASP A 203 -7.85 3.00 -11.45
CA ASP A 203 -7.54 2.29 -12.69
C ASP A 203 -7.73 3.14 -13.95
N ASP A 204 -8.18 4.38 -13.80
CA ASP A 204 -8.38 5.33 -14.91
C ASP A 204 -8.00 6.73 -14.42
N LEU A 205 -6.72 7.05 -14.48
CA LEU A 205 -6.10 8.14 -13.73
C LEU A 205 -6.03 9.46 -14.49
N ASN A 206 -5.98 9.47 -15.83
CA ASN A 206 -5.65 10.68 -16.57
C ASN A 206 -6.76 11.05 -17.54
N LYS A 207 -7.33 12.23 -17.35
CA LYS A 207 -8.36 12.81 -18.23
C LYS A 207 -7.85 14.09 -18.84
N THR A 208 -8.07 14.25 -20.14
CA THR A 208 -7.73 15.49 -20.87
C THR A 208 -8.98 16.01 -21.57
N VAL A 209 -9.25 17.28 -21.41
CA VAL A 209 -10.30 18.01 -22.12
C VAL A 209 -9.63 19.10 -22.94
N THR A 210 -9.96 19.18 -24.23
CA THR A 210 -9.45 20.22 -25.11
C THR A 210 -10.49 21.32 -25.32
N VAL A 211 -10.08 22.57 -25.14
CA VAL A 211 -10.87 23.77 -25.40
C VAL A 211 -10.25 24.52 -26.57
N ASN A 212 -11.03 24.80 -27.62
CA ASN A 212 -10.57 25.46 -28.81
C ASN A 212 -11.05 26.89 -28.84
N TYR A 213 -10.13 27.82 -29.11
CA TYR A 213 -10.43 29.21 -29.40
C TYR A 213 -10.48 29.42 -30.91
N VAL A 214 -11.41 30.27 -31.34
CA VAL A 214 -11.49 30.74 -32.70
C VAL A 214 -11.57 32.28 -32.68
N PRO A 215 -11.06 32.97 -33.74
CA PRO A 215 -11.16 34.42 -33.84
C PRO A 215 -12.61 34.90 -33.81
N ASN A 216 -12.84 36.04 -33.16
CA ASN A 216 -14.16 36.68 -33.19
C ASN A 216 -14.47 37.17 -34.60
N ASP A 217 -15.77 37.28 -34.89
CA ASP A 217 -16.27 37.83 -36.13
C ASP A 217 -15.79 39.28 -36.30
N LYS A 218 -15.50 39.64 -37.54
CA LYS A 218 -15.15 41.00 -37.89
C LYS A 218 -16.39 41.81 -38.18
N VAL A 219 -16.38 43.07 -37.73
CA VAL A 219 -17.39 44.04 -38.11
C VAL A 219 -16.83 44.88 -39.24
N THR A 220 -17.51 44.92 -40.39
CA THR A 220 -17.11 45.69 -41.55
C THR A 220 -18.08 46.83 -41.76
N THR A 221 -17.59 48.08 -41.77
CA THR A 221 -18.39 49.26 -42.06
C THR A 221 -18.17 49.64 -43.52
N ILE A 222 -19.27 49.75 -44.27
CA ILE A 222 -19.23 50.17 -45.64
C ILE A 222 -19.52 51.69 -45.68
N GLU A 223 -18.55 52.48 -46.28
CA GLU A 223 -18.71 53.91 -46.42
C GLU A 223 -19.87 54.27 -47.34
N GLY A 224 -20.57 55.37 -47.04
CA GLY A 224 -21.56 56.02 -47.87
C GLY A 224 -22.99 55.55 -47.71
N LYS A 225 -23.27 54.36 -47.09
CA LYS A 225 -24.61 53.83 -46.87
C LYS A 225 -24.88 53.37 -45.46
N GLN A 226 -23.97 53.56 -44.56
CA GLN A 226 -24.09 53.14 -43.13
C GLN A 226 -24.63 51.74 -42.96
N ILE A 227 -24.15 50.78 -43.72
CA ILE A 227 -24.50 49.38 -43.64
C ILE A 227 -23.47 48.65 -42.80
N ILE A 228 -23.90 47.94 -41.75
CA ILE A 228 -23.05 47.16 -40.90
C ILE A 228 -23.38 45.70 -41.17
N HIS A 229 -22.33 44.91 -41.53
CA HIS A 229 -22.42 43.47 -41.72
C HIS A 229 -21.68 42.78 -40.60
N PHE A 230 -22.34 41.82 -39.94
CA PHE A 230 -21.70 40.92 -39.00
C PHE A 230 -21.43 39.59 -39.69
N VAL A 231 -20.17 39.15 -39.73
CA VAL A 231 -19.75 37.92 -40.39
C VAL A 231 -19.02 37.03 -39.41
N ASP A 232 -19.10 35.73 -39.64
CA ASP A 232 -18.27 34.74 -38.92
C ASP A 232 -16.85 34.72 -39.47
N GLY A 233 -15.98 33.85 -38.95
CA GLY A 233 -14.60 33.69 -39.42
C GLY A 233 -14.48 33.25 -40.88
N ASN A 234 -15.55 32.79 -41.52
CA ASN A 234 -15.63 32.36 -42.92
C ASN A 234 -16.28 33.42 -43.83
N ASN A 235 -16.53 34.61 -43.33
CA ASN A 235 -17.22 35.71 -44.03
C ASN A 235 -18.69 35.41 -44.37
N THR A 236 -19.32 34.52 -43.67
CA THR A 236 -20.76 34.24 -43.83
C THR A 236 -21.56 35.24 -43.02
N PRO A 237 -22.54 35.96 -43.63
CA PRO A 237 -23.39 36.86 -42.84
C PRO A 237 -24.17 36.11 -41.77
N LEU A 238 -24.14 36.60 -40.51
CA LEU A 238 -24.87 36.01 -39.40
C LEU A 238 -26.33 36.46 -39.35
N ARG A 239 -26.62 37.56 -39.99
CA ARG A 239 -27.98 38.15 -40.14
C ARG A 239 -28.01 39.11 -41.30
N ASP A 240 -29.23 39.51 -41.71
CA ASP A 240 -29.39 40.50 -42.72
C ASP A 240 -28.77 41.84 -42.32
N PRO A 241 -28.18 42.60 -43.28
CA PRO A 241 -27.58 43.89 -42.98
C PRO A 241 -28.62 44.86 -42.45
N ASP A 242 -28.28 45.56 -41.35
CA ASP A 242 -29.11 46.69 -40.87
C ASP A 242 -28.72 47.95 -41.65
N THR A 243 -29.70 48.54 -42.31
CA THR A 243 -29.51 49.82 -43.01
C THR A 243 -29.99 50.94 -42.09
N GLN A 244 -29.11 51.87 -41.74
CA GLN A 244 -29.41 53.07 -41.01
C GLN A 244 -29.40 54.27 -41.95
N SER A 245 -30.42 55.09 -41.84
CA SER A 245 -30.54 56.31 -42.60
C SER A 245 -30.01 57.51 -41.82
#